data_6473066128e7bd034508fa87511ad14e
#
_entry.id   6473066128e7bd034508fa87511ad14e
#
_cell.length_a   1.000
_cell.length_b   1.000
_cell.length_c   1.000
_cell.angle_alpha   90.00
_cell.angle_beta   90.00
_cell.angle_gamma   90.00
#
_symmetry.space_group_name_H-M   'P 1'
#
loop_
_entity.id
_entity.type
_entity.pdbx_description
1 polymer ?
#
loop_
_entity_poly.entity_id
_entity_poly.type
_entity_poly.pdbx_seq_one_letter_code
_entity_poly.pdbx_strand_id
1 'polypeptide(L)'
;DFSRVYVELEKPLTVDNWLDGLSAGRSYITNGPLFRFKVNEAAIGDTLDLAGTDAVSVSGQVEGRIDFEQAEIVLNGRVVATAETRKVGEHFRAEFRQIITVDEPGWIALRIPPPNLRDDGPKTPTNEFGRSLYGHTSPVYLTVDGESAFNSRSARAILEQMRQAQVAISEQGKFESSQTKARVLDVYADAAAKLRKDHVALPE
;
A
#
# COMPACT_ATOMS: atom_id res chain seq x y z
N ASP A 1 17.77 12.99 -2.91
CA ASP A 1 16.72 12.15 -3.49
C ASP A 1 15.56 12.08 -2.53
N PHE A 2 14.37 12.52 -2.99
CA PHE A 2 13.21 12.64 -2.11
C PHE A 2 12.07 11.80 -2.63
N SER A 3 11.56 10.93 -1.77
CA SER A 3 10.23 10.38 -1.96
C SER A 3 9.20 11.48 -1.69
N ARG A 4 8.15 11.49 -2.48
CA ARG A 4 7.04 12.43 -2.35
C ARG A 4 5.78 11.67 -2.06
N VAL A 5 4.96 12.22 -1.18
CA VAL A 5 3.59 11.78 -0.98
C VAL A 5 2.68 12.77 -1.69
N TYR A 6 1.88 12.27 -2.61
CA TYR A 6 0.82 13.02 -3.26
C TYR A 6 -0.50 12.62 -2.64
N VAL A 7 -1.33 13.62 -2.33
CA VAL A 7 -2.65 13.41 -1.73
C VAL A 7 -3.71 13.93 -2.70
N GLU A 8 -4.68 13.10 -3.01
CA GLU A 8 -5.85 13.51 -3.81
C GLU A 8 -6.80 14.30 -2.93
N LEU A 9 -7.17 15.51 -3.39
CA LEU A 9 -8.03 16.42 -2.65
C LEU A 9 -9.30 16.72 -3.46
N GLU A 10 -10.44 16.57 -2.81
CA GLU A 10 -11.73 17.01 -3.33
C GLU A 10 -12.03 18.49 -2.98
N LYS A 11 -11.32 19.01 -1.99
CA LYS A 11 -11.47 20.36 -1.44
C LYS A 11 -10.23 21.21 -1.75
N PRO A 12 -10.31 22.55 -1.61
CA PRO A 12 -9.15 23.42 -1.80
C PRO A 12 -7.95 22.99 -0.95
N LEU A 13 -6.74 23.22 -1.46
CA LEU A 13 -5.50 22.88 -0.77
C LEU A 13 -5.34 23.73 0.49
N THR A 14 -5.50 23.08 1.63
CA THR A 14 -5.15 23.58 2.97
C THR A 14 -4.40 22.47 3.72
N VAL A 15 -3.73 22.81 4.80
CA VAL A 15 -3.03 21.81 5.64
C VAL A 15 -4.03 20.77 6.16
N ASP A 16 -5.18 21.21 6.68
CA ASP A 16 -6.18 20.32 7.25
C ASP A 16 -6.75 19.36 6.18
N ASN A 17 -7.16 19.89 5.01
CA ASN A 17 -7.67 19.05 3.94
C ASN A 17 -6.61 18.05 3.42
N TRP A 18 -5.33 18.44 3.41
CA TRP A 18 -4.25 17.54 3.04
C TRP A 18 -4.05 16.43 4.07
N LEU A 19 -4.07 16.76 5.36
CA LEU A 19 -3.99 15.77 6.45
C LEU A 19 -5.20 14.84 6.47
N ASP A 20 -6.39 15.36 6.24
CA ASP A 20 -7.61 14.57 6.13
C ASP A 20 -7.53 13.58 4.96
N GLY A 21 -7.09 14.03 3.78
CA GLY A 21 -6.90 13.17 2.60
C GLY A 21 -5.83 12.10 2.85
N LEU A 22 -4.73 12.45 3.51
CA LEU A 22 -3.69 11.51 3.89
C LEU A 22 -4.21 10.46 4.88
N SER A 23 -4.95 10.89 5.90
CA SER A 23 -5.56 10.01 6.92
C SER A 23 -6.60 9.07 6.31
N ALA A 24 -7.32 9.52 5.29
CA ALA A 24 -8.27 8.71 4.52
C ALA A 24 -7.59 7.74 3.52
N GLY A 25 -6.26 7.73 3.44
CA GLY A 25 -5.54 6.89 2.49
C GLY A 25 -5.63 7.35 1.03
N ARG A 26 -6.09 8.58 0.77
CA ARG A 26 -6.18 9.14 -0.59
C ARG A 26 -4.82 9.63 -1.08
N SER A 27 -3.84 8.75 -1.06
CA SER A 27 -2.46 9.14 -1.34
C SER A 27 -1.70 8.08 -2.12
N TYR A 28 -0.61 8.51 -2.74
CA TYR A 28 0.41 7.61 -3.28
C TYR A 28 1.80 8.16 -2.98
N ILE A 29 2.77 7.23 -2.92
CA ILE A 29 4.19 7.56 -2.72
C ILE A 29 4.98 7.25 -3.98
N THR A 30 5.93 8.12 -4.31
CA THR A 30 6.79 7.94 -5.48
C THR A 30 8.10 8.73 -5.34
N ASN A 31 9.13 8.29 -6.05
CA ASN A 31 10.35 9.08 -6.28
C ASN A 31 10.50 9.56 -7.73
N GLY A 32 9.42 9.49 -8.53
CA GLY A 32 9.44 9.92 -9.93
C GLY A 32 8.07 9.96 -10.57
N PRO A 33 7.52 8.82 -11.02
CA PRO A 33 6.26 8.75 -11.75
C PRO A 33 5.03 9.17 -10.94
N LEU A 34 4.03 9.65 -11.65
CA LEU A 34 2.72 10.05 -11.10
C LEU A 34 1.70 8.95 -11.37
N PHE A 35 0.75 8.78 -10.45
CA PHE A 35 -0.24 7.71 -10.48
C PHE A 35 -1.65 8.26 -10.53
N ARG A 36 -2.52 7.59 -11.29
CA ARG A 36 -3.98 7.70 -11.23
C ARG A 36 -4.54 6.29 -11.20
N PHE A 37 -5.46 6.03 -10.29
CA PHE A 37 -5.99 4.70 -10.09
C PHE A 37 -7.43 4.73 -9.59
N LYS A 38 -8.29 3.91 -10.18
CA LYS A 38 -9.68 3.70 -9.78
C LYS A 38 -10.11 2.26 -9.99
N VAL A 39 -11.02 1.82 -9.12
CA VAL A 39 -11.70 0.52 -9.22
C VAL A 39 -13.20 0.78 -9.23
N ASN A 40 -13.87 0.53 -10.35
CA ASN A 40 -15.17 1.10 -10.65
C ASN A 40 -15.12 2.63 -10.46
N GLU A 41 -15.97 3.18 -9.58
CA GLU A 41 -15.94 4.61 -9.24
C GLU A 41 -15.11 4.90 -7.97
N ALA A 42 -14.65 3.86 -7.24
CA ALA A 42 -13.88 4.02 -6.02
C ALA A 42 -12.46 4.53 -6.32
N ALA A 43 -12.04 5.56 -5.61
CA ALA A 43 -10.68 6.11 -5.65
C ALA A 43 -9.77 5.42 -4.62
N ILE A 44 -8.48 5.72 -4.67
CA ILE A 44 -7.52 5.24 -3.66
C ILE A 44 -7.95 5.67 -2.25
N GLY A 45 -7.85 4.75 -1.29
CA GLY A 45 -8.30 4.94 0.10
C GLY A 45 -9.76 4.57 0.34
N ASP A 46 -10.58 4.46 -0.71
CA ASP A 46 -11.99 4.09 -0.57
C ASP A 46 -12.16 2.58 -0.36
N THR A 47 -13.35 2.21 0.13
CA THR A 47 -13.81 0.82 0.21
C THR A 47 -14.91 0.59 -0.81
N LEU A 48 -14.82 -0.47 -1.57
CA LEU A 48 -15.81 -0.94 -2.53
C LEU A 48 -16.48 -2.21 -1.99
N ASP A 49 -17.80 -2.14 -1.80
CA ASP A 49 -18.59 -3.28 -1.34
C ASP A 49 -19.09 -4.10 -2.52
N LEU A 50 -18.80 -5.40 -2.50
CA LEU A 50 -19.17 -6.36 -3.53
C LEU A 50 -20.14 -7.40 -2.98
N ALA A 51 -21.11 -7.80 -3.79
CA ALA A 51 -22.04 -8.87 -3.47
C ALA A 51 -21.55 -10.18 -4.11
N GLY A 52 -20.87 -11.03 -3.32
CA GLY A 52 -20.27 -12.27 -3.82
C GLY A 52 -19.08 -12.03 -4.76
N THR A 53 -18.77 -13.06 -5.56
CA THR A 53 -17.79 -12.96 -6.64
C THR A 53 -18.28 -11.97 -7.70
N ASP A 54 -17.52 -10.91 -7.94
CA ASP A 54 -17.88 -9.87 -8.89
C ASP A 54 -16.71 -9.48 -9.79
N ALA A 55 -17.03 -8.86 -10.92
CA ALA A 55 -16.09 -8.35 -11.89
C ALA A 55 -15.97 -6.83 -11.75
N VAL A 56 -14.83 -6.34 -11.31
CA VAL A 56 -14.57 -4.91 -11.15
C VAL A 56 -13.80 -4.35 -12.34
N SER A 57 -14.20 -3.15 -12.79
CA SER A 57 -13.45 -2.39 -13.79
C SER A 57 -12.31 -1.66 -13.12
N VAL A 58 -11.08 -1.95 -13.54
CA VAL A 58 -9.88 -1.29 -13.03
C VAL A 58 -9.31 -0.38 -14.11
N SER A 59 -9.17 0.89 -13.78
CA SER A 59 -8.48 1.87 -14.61
C SER A 59 -7.27 2.43 -13.87
N GLY A 60 -6.15 2.51 -14.58
CA GLY A 60 -4.90 3.02 -14.00
C GLY A 60 -4.05 3.70 -15.05
N GLN A 61 -3.30 4.69 -14.62
CA GLN A 61 -2.30 5.37 -15.42
C GLN A 61 -1.09 5.69 -14.56
N VAL A 62 0.08 5.34 -15.07
CA VAL A 62 1.36 5.78 -14.51
C VAL A 62 2.06 6.60 -15.57
N GLU A 63 2.59 7.77 -15.19
CA GLU A 63 3.28 8.66 -16.10
C GLU A 63 4.58 9.18 -15.48
N GLY A 64 5.69 9.04 -16.21
CA GLY A 64 7.02 9.41 -15.75
C GLY A 64 7.85 10.12 -16.81
N ARG A 65 8.80 10.97 -16.40
CA ARG A 65 9.77 11.61 -17.29
C ARG A 65 10.85 10.62 -17.74
N ILE A 66 11.11 9.63 -16.91
CA ILE A 66 12.08 8.54 -17.15
C ILE A 66 11.30 7.28 -17.39
N ASP A 67 11.79 6.43 -18.27
CA ASP A 67 11.21 5.12 -18.53
C ASP A 67 11.29 4.26 -17.27
N PHE A 68 10.12 3.82 -16.79
CA PHE A 68 9.99 2.91 -15.65
C PHE A 68 9.65 1.47 -16.10
N GLU A 69 9.73 1.22 -17.44
CA GLU A 69 9.54 -0.04 -18.14
C GLU A 69 8.14 -0.62 -18.01
N GLN A 70 7.60 -0.78 -16.81
CA GLN A 70 6.26 -1.34 -16.58
C GLN A 70 5.63 -0.87 -15.28
N ALA A 71 4.31 -1.01 -15.21
CA ALA A 71 3.51 -0.88 -13.99
C ALA A 71 2.71 -2.15 -13.75
N GLU A 72 2.26 -2.36 -12.51
CA GLU A 72 1.56 -3.57 -12.07
C GLU A 72 0.29 -3.22 -11.30
N ILE A 73 -0.79 -3.95 -11.56
CA ILE A 73 -1.94 -4.03 -10.66
C ILE A 73 -1.74 -5.21 -9.73
N VAL A 74 -1.86 -4.97 -8.44
CA VAL A 74 -1.67 -5.96 -7.38
C VAL A 74 -2.98 -6.15 -6.62
N LEU A 75 -3.48 -7.39 -6.56
CA LEU A 75 -4.63 -7.81 -5.77
C LEU A 75 -4.15 -8.77 -4.67
N ASN A 76 -4.36 -8.41 -3.41
CA ASN A 76 -3.97 -9.24 -2.25
C ASN A 76 -2.50 -9.71 -2.30
N GLY A 77 -1.57 -8.84 -2.76
CA GLY A 77 -0.15 -9.15 -2.88
C GLY A 77 0.25 -9.92 -4.14
N ARG A 78 -0.70 -10.30 -5.00
CA ARG A 78 -0.43 -10.97 -6.27
C ARG A 78 -0.54 -9.98 -7.43
N VAL A 79 0.41 -10.00 -8.36
CA VAL A 79 0.32 -9.25 -9.62
C VAL A 79 -0.75 -9.90 -10.49
N VAL A 80 -1.80 -9.14 -10.83
CA VAL A 80 -2.94 -9.61 -11.63
C VAL A 80 -2.97 -9.00 -13.03
N ALA A 81 -2.25 -7.90 -13.25
CA ALA A 81 -2.05 -7.30 -14.57
C ALA A 81 -0.74 -6.51 -14.62
N THR A 82 -0.14 -6.45 -15.80
CA THR A 82 1.03 -5.62 -16.09
C THR A 82 0.77 -4.78 -17.34
N ALA A 83 1.36 -3.60 -17.39
CA ALA A 83 1.38 -2.76 -18.59
C ALA A 83 2.78 -2.20 -18.79
N GLU A 84 3.33 -2.41 -19.98
CA GLU A 84 4.59 -1.81 -20.39
C GLU A 84 4.41 -0.31 -20.67
N THR A 85 5.49 0.44 -20.51
CA THR A 85 5.52 1.85 -20.86
C THR A 85 5.55 2.03 -22.37
N ARG A 86 4.94 3.14 -22.79
CA ARG A 86 5.12 3.69 -24.13
C ARG A 86 5.53 5.15 -24.05
N LYS A 87 6.38 5.59 -24.97
CA LYS A 87 6.74 7.01 -25.06
C LYS A 87 5.58 7.81 -25.62
N VAL A 88 5.17 8.86 -24.91
CA VAL A 88 4.12 9.80 -25.31
C VAL A 88 4.66 11.22 -25.19
N GLY A 89 5.06 11.81 -26.33
CA GLY A 89 5.80 13.07 -26.30
C GLY A 89 7.12 12.92 -25.55
N GLU A 90 7.30 13.74 -24.52
CA GLU A 90 8.51 13.74 -23.68
C GLU A 90 8.38 12.87 -22.42
N HIS A 91 7.30 12.10 -22.28
CA HIS A 91 7.01 11.26 -21.11
C HIS A 91 6.85 9.80 -21.50
N PHE A 92 6.96 8.93 -20.51
CA PHE A 92 6.66 7.51 -20.59
C PHE A 92 5.36 7.23 -19.82
N ARG A 93 4.49 6.41 -20.41
CA ARG A 93 3.17 6.14 -19.86
C ARG A 93 2.83 4.66 -19.92
N ALA A 94 2.33 4.10 -18.83
CA ALA A 94 1.65 2.81 -18.79
C ALA A 94 0.16 3.04 -18.44
N GLU A 95 -0.74 2.32 -19.13
CA GLU A 95 -2.18 2.46 -18.96
C GLU A 95 -2.85 1.11 -18.77
N PHE A 96 -3.82 1.07 -17.88
CA PHE A 96 -4.66 -0.08 -17.61
C PHE A 96 -6.13 0.23 -17.87
N ARG A 97 -6.82 -0.70 -18.50
CA ARG A 97 -8.28 -0.80 -18.61
C ARG A 97 -8.61 -2.28 -18.60
N GLN A 98 -8.81 -2.82 -17.41
CA GLN A 98 -8.96 -4.25 -17.18
C GLN A 98 -10.24 -4.55 -16.41
N ILE A 99 -10.80 -5.73 -16.65
CA ILE A 99 -11.82 -6.31 -15.78
C ILE A 99 -11.12 -7.38 -14.95
N ILE A 100 -11.24 -7.29 -13.64
CA ILE A 100 -10.61 -8.20 -12.69
C ILE A 100 -11.71 -8.85 -11.86
N THR A 101 -11.70 -10.18 -11.77
CA THR A 101 -12.61 -10.93 -10.91
C THR A 101 -12.10 -10.88 -9.48
N VAL A 102 -12.97 -10.53 -8.55
CA VAL A 102 -12.74 -10.50 -7.11
C VAL A 102 -13.66 -11.51 -6.47
N ASP A 103 -13.12 -12.51 -5.80
CA ASP A 103 -13.83 -13.62 -5.16
C ASP A 103 -13.61 -13.69 -3.64
N GLU A 104 -12.71 -12.87 -3.12
CA GLU A 104 -12.42 -12.77 -1.69
C GLU A 104 -12.20 -11.30 -1.28
N PRO A 105 -12.51 -10.94 -0.03
CA PRO A 105 -12.19 -9.61 0.50
C PRO A 105 -10.71 -9.31 0.41
N GLY A 106 -10.37 -8.03 0.20
CA GLY A 106 -8.96 -7.70 0.05
C GLY A 106 -8.67 -6.26 -0.24
N TRP A 107 -7.64 -6.07 -1.04
CA TRP A 107 -7.19 -4.76 -1.49
C TRP A 107 -6.57 -4.86 -2.88
N ILE A 108 -6.74 -3.80 -3.66
CA ILE A 108 -6.16 -3.67 -4.98
C ILE A 108 -5.41 -2.34 -5.10
N ALA A 109 -4.23 -2.36 -5.66
CA ALA A 109 -3.36 -1.19 -5.79
C ALA A 109 -2.59 -1.19 -7.11
N LEU A 110 -2.12 -0.01 -7.51
CA LEU A 110 -1.25 0.21 -8.66
C LEU A 110 0.16 0.54 -8.17
N ARG A 111 1.17 -0.11 -8.76
CA ARG A 111 2.57 0.14 -8.41
C ARG A 111 3.51 0.08 -9.62
N ILE A 112 4.72 0.60 -9.45
CA ILE A 112 5.89 0.18 -10.21
C ILE A 112 6.47 -1.06 -9.52
N PRO A 113 6.97 -2.07 -10.26
CA PRO A 113 7.63 -3.23 -9.67
C PRO A 113 8.67 -2.83 -8.62
N PRO A 114 8.76 -3.54 -7.48
CA PRO A 114 9.77 -3.25 -6.49
C PRO A 114 11.17 -3.44 -7.08
N PRO A 115 12.18 -2.68 -6.60
CA PRO A 115 13.55 -2.86 -7.03
C PRO A 115 14.00 -4.32 -6.92
N ASN A 116 14.61 -4.84 -7.98
CA ASN A 116 15.27 -6.13 -7.90
C ASN A 116 16.55 -5.96 -7.07
N LEU A 117 16.55 -6.53 -5.88
CA LEU A 117 17.69 -6.49 -4.96
C LEU A 117 18.69 -7.64 -5.19
N ARG A 118 18.44 -8.50 -6.21
CA ARG A 118 19.35 -9.57 -6.59
C ARG A 118 20.27 -9.10 -7.71
N ASP A 119 21.54 -9.43 -7.63
CA ASP A 119 22.55 -9.04 -8.63
C ASP A 119 22.36 -9.71 -9.99
N ASP A 120 21.55 -10.78 -10.07
CA ASP A 120 21.34 -11.64 -11.24
C ASP A 120 20.07 -11.36 -12.05
N GLY A 121 19.29 -10.36 -11.63
CA GLY A 121 18.03 -10.01 -12.29
C GLY A 121 18.12 -8.77 -13.20
N PRO A 122 17.02 -8.44 -13.92
CA PRO A 122 16.95 -7.23 -14.72
C PRO A 122 17.18 -6.00 -13.82
N LYS A 123 17.97 -5.04 -14.32
CA LYS A 123 18.25 -3.81 -13.60
C LYS A 123 16.96 -3.00 -13.45
N THR A 124 16.65 -2.59 -12.23
CA THR A 124 15.53 -1.68 -11.99
C THR A 124 15.84 -0.32 -12.61
N PRO A 125 14.91 0.29 -13.36
CA PRO A 125 15.07 1.66 -13.87
C PRO A 125 15.42 2.64 -12.74
N THR A 126 16.30 3.57 -13.04
CA THR A 126 16.78 4.55 -12.05
C THR A 126 16.40 5.97 -12.46
N ASN A 127 16.22 6.83 -11.46
CA ASN A 127 16.07 8.25 -11.69
C ASN A 127 17.42 8.94 -12.01
N GLU A 128 17.39 10.26 -12.27
CA GLU A 128 18.56 11.06 -12.57
C GLU A 128 19.65 11.06 -11.48
N PHE A 129 19.34 10.59 -10.29
CA PHE A 129 20.26 10.44 -9.16
C PHE A 129 20.78 9.01 -8.98
N GLY A 130 20.50 8.12 -9.94
CA GLY A 130 20.92 6.71 -9.89
C GLY A 130 20.16 5.88 -8.84
N ARG A 131 19.01 6.34 -8.37
CA ARG A 131 18.14 5.61 -7.43
C ARG A 131 17.06 4.86 -8.17
N SER A 132 16.82 3.62 -7.79
CA SER A 132 15.75 2.81 -8.36
C SER A 132 14.42 3.56 -8.32
N LEU A 133 13.74 3.60 -9.45
CA LEU A 133 12.40 4.15 -9.53
C LEU A 133 11.45 3.27 -8.71
N TYR A 134 10.59 3.89 -7.95
CA TYR A 134 9.51 3.21 -7.26
C TYR A 134 8.31 4.13 -7.09
N GLY A 135 7.17 3.51 -6.88
CA GLY A 135 5.96 4.18 -6.50
C GLY A 135 4.82 3.19 -6.36
N HIS A 136 3.90 3.51 -5.47
CA HIS A 136 2.67 2.74 -5.31
C HIS A 136 1.55 3.64 -4.76
N THR A 137 0.34 3.31 -5.12
CA THR A 137 -0.85 3.94 -4.55
C THR A 137 -1.20 3.33 -3.19
N SER A 138 -1.91 4.08 -2.36
CA SER A 138 -2.79 3.45 -1.38
C SER A 138 -3.77 2.52 -2.11
N PRO A 139 -4.26 1.47 -1.46
CA PRO A 139 -5.19 0.55 -2.09
C PRO A 139 -6.60 1.14 -2.19
N VAL A 140 -7.40 0.55 -3.07
CA VAL A 140 -8.85 0.47 -2.90
C VAL A 140 -9.13 -0.80 -2.13
N TYR A 141 -9.87 -0.70 -1.03
CA TYR A 141 -10.26 -1.84 -0.21
C TYR A 141 -11.52 -2.49 -0.79
N LEU A 142 -11.60 -3.81 -0.69
CA LEU A 142 -12.68 -4.60 -1.24
C LEU A 142 -13.32 -5.39 -0.11
N THR A 143 -14.61 -5.19 0.15
CA THR A 143 -15.41 -6.10 0.96
C THR A 143 -16.19 -7.03 0.05
N VAL A 144 -16.44 -8.25 0.48
CA VAL A 144 -17.27 -9.23 -0.23
C VAL A 144 -18.30 -9.78 0.75
N ASP A 145 -19.58 -9.65 0.42
CA ASP A 145 -20.70 -10.06 1.29
C ASP A 145 -20.63 -9.46 2.72
N GLY A 146 -20.11 -8.24 2.83
CA GLY A 146 -19.93 -7.54 4.10
C GLY A 146 -18.69 -7.97 4.90
N GLU A 147 -17.94 -8.97 4.42
CA GLU A 147 -16.67 -9.38 5.01
C GLU A 147 -15.54 -8.45 4.56
N SER A 148 -14.73 -8.01 5.51
CA SER A 148 -13.55 -7.17 5.24
C SER A 148 -12.30 -8.00 4.99
N ALA A 149 -11.30 -7.39 4.35
CA ALA A 149 -9.98 -7.97 4.13
C ALA A 149 -9.26 -8.25 5.44
N PHE A 150 -9.56 -9.37 6.05
CA PHE A 150 -8.83 -9.84 7.21
C PHE A 150 -8.03 -11.10 6.89
N ASN A 151 -6.72 -11.00 7.03
CA ASN A 151 -5.83 -12.14 6.85
C ASN A 151 -5.28 -12.61 8.21
N SER A 152 -5.85 -13.72 8.73
CA SER A 152 -5.46 -14.29 10.03
C SER A 152 -3.98 -14.69 10.10
N ARG A 153 -3.37 -15.12 8.98
CA ARG A 153 -1.94 -15.44 8.92
C ARG A 153 -1.11 -14.18 9.11
N SER A 154 -1.45 -13.09 8.42
CA SER A 154 -0.77 -11.80 8.56
C SER A 154 -0.92 -11.23 9.97
N ALA A 155 -2.11 -11.32 10.56
CA ALA A 155 -2.36 -10.88 11.93
C ALA A 155 -1.49 -11.67 12.94
N ARG A 156 -1.40 -12.99 12.82
CA ARG A 156 -0.50 -13.81 13.67
C ARG A 156 0.96 -13.43 13.49
N ALA A 157 1.41 -13.19 12.24
CA ALA A 157 2.78 -12.76 11.97
C ALA A 157 3.08 -11.40 12.62
N ILE A 158 2.14 -10.44 12.54
CA ILE A 158 2.26 -9.13 13.21
C ILE A 158 2.32 -9.29 14.72
N LEU A 159 1.44 -10.10 15.32
CA LEU A 159 1.46 -10.36 16.77
C LEU A 159 2.79 -10.98 17.21
N GLU A 160 3.34 -11.90 16.44
CA GLU A 160 4.65 -12.49 16.74
C GLU A 160 5.78 -11.46 16.61
N GLN A 161 5.78 -10.61 15.60
CA GLN A 161 6.74 -9.51 15.46
C GLN A 161 6.64 -8.53 16.64
N MET A 162 5.42 -8.16 17.06
CA MET A 162 5.21 -7.32 18.25
C MET A 162 5.80 -7.97 19.51
N ARG A 163 5.58 -9.27 19.70
CA ARG A 163 6.13 -10.02 20.82
C ARG A 163 7.66 -10.01 20.80
N GLN A 164 8.28 -10.27 19.65
CA GLN A 164 9.73 -10.24 19.49
C GLN A 164 10.29 -8.84 19.75
N ALA A 165 9.62 -7.80 19.27
CA ALA A 165 10.00 -6.41 19.55
C ALA A 165 9.91 -6.09 21.05
N GLN A 166 8.86 -6.51 21.75
CA GLN A 166 8.75 -6.34 23.21
C GLN A 166 9.90 -7.01 23.97
N VAL A 167 10.28 -8.24 23.58
CA VAL A 167 11.43 -8.95 24.16
C VAL A 167 12.73 -8.17 23.92
N ALA A 168 13.02 -7.80 22.68
CA ALA A 168 14.23 -7.06 22.33
C ALA A 168 14.30 -5.70 23.06
N ILE A 169 13.19 -4.96 23.13
CA ILE A 169 13.10 -3.70 23.88
C ILE A 169 13.31 -3.93 25.37
N SER A 170 12.74 -4.99 25.93
CA SER A 170 12.89 -5.32 27.34
C SER A 170 14.32 -5.70 27.71
N GLU A 171 15.02 -6.44 26.87
CA GLU A 171 16.37 -6.94 27.13
C GLU A 171 17.48 -5.97 26.75
N GLN A 172 17.32 -5.25 25.64
CA GLN A 172 18.39 -4.46 25.03
C GLN A 172 18.10 -2.96 24.96
N GLY A 173 16.84 -2.54 25.22
CA GLY A 173 16.43 -1.16 25.14
C GLY A 173 17.10 -0.29 26.20
N LYS A 174 17.65 0.85 25.77
CA LYS A 174 18.23 1.87 26.66
C LYS A 174 17.21 2.98 26.86
N PHE A 175 16.85 3.26 28.11
CA PHE A 175 15.83 4.24 28.46
C PHE A 175 16.35 5.14 29.60
N GLU A 176 15.88 6.38 29.62
CA GLU A 176 16.20 7.33 30.67
C GLU A 176 15.66 6.88 32.04
N SER A 177 14.53 6.17 32.04
CA SER A 177 13.90 5.66 33.25
C SER A 177 13.12 4.36 32.99
N SER A 178 12.85 3.62 34.07
CA SER A 178 11.97 2.45 34.04
C SER A 178 10.54 2.81 33.61
N GLN A 179 10.07 4.02 33.94
CA GLN A 179 8.77 4.51 33.55
C GLN A 179 8.67 4.73 32.03
N THR A 180 9.70 5.31 31.41
CA THR A 180 9.75 5.46 29.94
C THR A 180 9.76 4.09 29.25
N LYS A 181 10.52 3.13 29.79
CA LYS A 181 10.53 1.75 29.29
C LYS A 181 9.13 1.12 29.36
N ALA A 182 8.46 1.22 30.51
CA ALA A 182 7.11 0.67 30.68
C ALA A 182 6.13 1.26 29.66
N ARG A 183 6.10 2.59 29.50
CA ARG A 183 5.23 3.26 28.52
C ARG A 183 5.44 2.77 27.09
N VAL A 184 6.67 2.50 26.68
CA VAL A 184 6.94 1.96 25.35
C VAL A 184 6.42 0.53 25.22
N LEU A 185 6.64 -0.31 26.23
CA LEU A 185 6.13 -1.68 26.24
C LEU A 185 4.59 -1.75 26.25
N ASP A 186 3.94 -0.83 26.97
CA ASP A 186 2.47 -0.70 27.01
C ASP A 186 1.88 -0.42 25.62
N VAL A 187 2.53 0.42 24.80
CA VAL A 187 2.08 0.67 23.41
C VAL A 187 1.98 -0.63 22.60
N TYR A 188 2.97 -1.51 22.71
CA TYR A 188 2.93 -2.81 22.02
C TYR A 188 1.86 -3.74 22.62
N ALA A 189 1.69 -3.73 23.94
CA ALA A 189 0.68 -4.54 24.62
C ALA A 189 -0.74 -4.12 24.22
N ASP A 190 -1.01 -2.82 24.20
CA ASP A 190 -2.30 -2.25 23.80
C ASP A 190 -2.61 -2.51 22.32
N ALA A 191 -1.63 -2.33 21.44
CA ALA A 191 -1.78 -2.63 20.02
C ALA A 191 -2.06 -4.12 19.77
N ALA A 192 -1.36 -5.01 20.47
CA ALA A 192 -1.60 -6.46 20.38
C ALA A 192 -2.98 -6.84 20.95
N ALA A 193 -3.41 -6.21 22.05
CA ALA A 193 -4.74 -6.43 22.62
C ALA A 193 -5.85 -5.95 21.67
N LYS A 194 -5.67 -4.78 21.06
CA LYS A 194 -6.60 -4.25 20.05
C LYS A 194 -6.70 -5.19 18.84
N LEU A 195 -5.58 -5.61 18.28
CA LEU A 195 -5.57 -6.55 17.14
C LEU A 195 -6.28 -7.87 17.46
N ARG A 196 -6.12 -8.40 18.68
CA ARG A 196 -6.84 -9.61 19.12
C ARG A 196 -8.33 -9.37 19.33
N LYS A 197 -8.71 -8.21 19.87
CA LYS A 197 -10.11 -7.85 20.15
C LYS A 197 -10.92 -7.64 18.87
N ASP A 198 -10.36 -6.89 17.93
CA ASP A 198 -11.02 -6.56 16.67
C ASP A 198 -11.18 -7.80 15.78
N HIS A 199 -10.47 -8.89 16.11
CA HIS A 199 -10.40 -10.12 15.33
C HIS A 199 -10.56 -11.38 16.21
N VAL A 200 -11.55 -11.37 17.11
CA VAL A 200 -11.85 -12.41 18.12
C VAL A 200 -12.15 -13.82 17.55
N ALA A 201 -12.15 -13.98 16.24
CA ALA A 201 -12.32 -15.28 15.59
C ALA A 201 -11.00 -15.86 15.04
N LEU A 202 -9.84 -15.61 15.68
CA LEU A 202 -8.64 -16.39 15.37
C LEU A 202 -8.81 -17.77 16.02
N PRO A 203 -9.09 -18.85 15.25
CA PRO A 203 -9.01 -20.19 15.81
C PRO A 203 -7.58 -20.44 16.28
N GLU A 204 -7.43 -21.08 17.43
CA GLU A 204 -6.16 -21.47 18.05
C GLU A 204 -5.28 -22.29 17.12
#